data_017465569bbe9dbb66c317f407ff4e51
#
_entry.id   017465569bbe9dbb66c317f407ff4e51
#
_cell.length_a   1.000
_cell.length_b   1.000
_cell.length_c   1.000
_cell.angle_alpha   90.00
_cell.angle_beta   90.00
_cell.angle_gamma   90.00
#
_symmetry.space_group_name_H-M   'P 1'
#
loop_
_entity.id
_entity.type
_entity.pdbx_description
1 polymer ?
#
loop_
_entity_poly.entity_id
_entity_poly.type
_entity_poly.pdbx_seq_one_letter_code
_entity_poly.pdbx_strand_id
1 'polypeptide(L)'
;MSEAASQDVLYEVADHVATITINRPDVQNTISGPMLDALTERLLEADRDSDVRAIIITGTGRFFCAGLDLRTGNPGGGTGTERRVSVTLDLRSTPPTVLHNLDTPTICALNGSAAGYGMDLALGCDIRLMADNAKLAAAFTARGIVPESGGTWILPRLIGWSKAAELIFTGRTLLADECERLGLVSRVVPADTIGDAARALALEIAGQAPLAVQSSKRMMRMGMNETFDDHVHHVFLQLLPLFQTEDFREGMASFMQKRKAEFKGR
;
A
#
# COMPACT_ATOMS: atom_id res chain seq x y z
N MET A 1 -1.80 -0.20 -21.44
CA MET A 1 -1.67 1.19 -20.91
C MET A 1 -1.67 2.21 -22.03
N SER A 2 -2.33 3.37 -21.87
CA SER A 2 -2.12 4.52 -22.76
C SER A 2 -0.76 5.15 -22.46
N GLU A 3 -0.09 5.75 -23.46
CA GLU A 3 1.22 6.37 -23.32
C GLU A 3 1.21 7.49 -22.25
N ALA A 4 0.10 8.22 -22.12
CA ALA A 4 -0.09 9.24 -21.09
C ALA A 4 -0.17 8.63 -19.67
N ALA A 5 -0.85 7.50 -19.49
CA ALA A 5 -0.95 6.85 -18.18
C ALA A 5 0.38 6.26 -17.71
N SER A 6 1.28 5.90 -18.62
CA SER A 6 2.63 5.42 -18.29
C SER A 6 3.56 6.53 -17.80
N GLN A 7 3.29 7.79 -18.17
CA GLN A 7 4.04 8.96 -17.68
C GLN A 7 3.51 9.45 -16.33
N ASP A 8 2.22 9.25 -16.05
CA ASP A 8 1.55 9.66 -14.81
C ASP A 8 1.79 8.67 -13.65
N VAL A 9 2.19 7.43 -13.96
CA VAL A 9 2.54 6.38 -12.98
C VAL A 9 3.90 5.80 -13.39
N LEU A 10 4.94 6.24 -12.71
CA LEU A 10 6.30 5.74 -12.94
C LEU A 10 6.51 4.41 -12.22
N TYR A 11 7.31 3.53 -12.81
CA TYR A 11 7.64 2.23 -12.27
C TYR A 11 9.12 1.93 -12.48
N GLU A 12 9.82 1.60 -11.41
CA GLU A 12 11.23 1.27 -11.42
C GLU A 12 11.48 0.10 -10.47
N VAL A 13 12.35 -0.82 -10.86
CA VAL A 13 12.82 -1.93 -10.01
C VAL A 13 14.34 -1.84 -9.86
N ALA A 14 14.81 -1.79 -8.63
CA ALA A 14 16.24 -1.82 -8.31
C ALA A 14 16.45 -2.51 -6.95
N ASP A 15 17.48 -3.37 -6.86
CA ASP A 15 17.86 -4.12 -5.65
C ASP A 15 16.68 -4.86 -4.99
N HIS A 16 15.86 -5.55 -5.78
CA HIS A 16 14.65 -6.27 -5.36
C HIS A 16 13.51 -5.38 -4.82
N VAL A 17 13.56 -4.09 -5.04
CA VAL A 17 12.52 -3.14 -4.61
C VAL A 17 11.88 -2.50 -5.83
N ALA A 18 10.56 -2.67 -5.98
CA ALA A 18 9.77 -1.91 -6.94
C ALA A 18 9.36 -0.57 -6.34
N THR A 19 9.55 0.51 -7.07
CA THR A 19 9.04 1.85 -6.69
C THR A 19 7.99 2.30 -7.69
N ILE A 20 6.79 2.55 -7.18
CA ILE A 20 5.66 3.09 -7.96
C ILE A 20 5.46 4.54 -7.53
N THR A 21 5.61 5.47 -8.48
CA THR A 21 5.51 6.90 -8.20
C THR A 21 4.32 7.52 -8.93
N ILE A 22 3.41 8.15 -8.18
CA ILE A 22 2.33 8.96 -8.73
C ILE A 22 2.94 10.27 -9.21
N ASN A 23 2.88 10.54 -10.53
CA ASN A 23 3.65 11.60 -11.17
C ASN A 23 2.77 12.62 -11.90
N ARG A 24 1.93 13.33 -11.14
CA ARG A 24 1.15 14.49 -11.62
C ARG A 24 1.26 15.66 -10.65
N PRO A 25 2.47 16.19 -10.38
CA PRO A 25 2.70 17.21 -9.34
C PRO A 25 1.89 18.51 -9.58
N ASP A 26 1.66 18.89 -10.82
CA ASP A 26 0.92 20.11 -11.19
C ASP A 26 -0.55 20.07 -10.77
N VAL A 27 -1.11 18.89 -10.55
CA VAL A 27 -2.48 18.69 -10.10
C VAL A 27 -2.53 17.91 -8.77
N GLN A 28 -1.50 18.06 -7.94
CA GLN A 28 -1.41 17.48 -6.59
C GLN A 28 -1.51 15.96 -6.57
N ASN A 29 -1.02 15.31 -7.61
CA ASN A 29 -1.08 13.85 -7.79
C ASN A 29 -2.50 13.27 -7.71
N THR A 30 -3.51 14.02 -8.18
CA THR A 30 -4.87 13.48 -8.31
C THR A 30 -4.92 12.35 -9.33
N ILE A 31 -5.67 11.30 -9.02
CA ILE A 31 -5.74 10.07 -9.80
C ILE A 31 -6.88 10.15 -10.81
N SER A 32 -6.56 10.02 -12.08
CA SER A 32 -7.52 9.89 -13.17
C SER A 32 -7.96 8.43 -13.38
N GLY A 33 -9.04 8.20 -14.14
CA GLY A 33 -9.50 6.85 -14.47
C GLY A 33 -8.39 5.95 -15.06
N PRO A 34 -7.66 6.39 -16.12
CA PRO A 34 -6.55 5.60 -16.67
C PRO A 34 -5.41 5.31 -15.66
N MET A 35 -5.20 6.19 -14.68
CA MET A 35 -4.20 5.95 -13.64
C MET A 35 -4.63 4.88 -12.64
N LEU A 36 -5.93 4.69 -12.39
CA LEU A 36 -6.40 3.58 -11.56
C LEU A 36 -5.99 2.24 -12.17
N ASP A 37 -6.19 2.09 -13.47
CA ASP A 37 -5.81 0.88 -14.20
C ASP A 37 -4.28 0.71 -14.20
N ALA A 38 -3.53 1.80 -14.48
CA ALA A 38 -2.08 1.78 -14.50
C ALA A 38 -1.48 1.42 -13.12
N LEU A 39 -2.00 1.99 -12.03
CA LEU A 39 -1.56 1.65 -10.67
C LEU A 39 -1.84 0.18 -10.35
N THR A 40 -3.04 -0.31 -10.71
CA THR A 40 -3.41 -1.72 -10.53
C THR A 40 -2.48 -2.64 -11.30
N GLU A 41 -2.21 -2.33 -12.59
CA GLU A 41 -1.31 -3.12 -13.43
C GLU A 41 0.11 -3.18 -12.84
N ARG A 42 0.68 -2.02 -12.41
CA ARG A 42 2.02 -1.98 -11.81
C ARG A 42 2.11 -2.72 -10.49
N LEU A 43 1.08 -2.64 -9.65
CA LEU A 43 1.01 -3.39 -8.40
C LEU A 43 1.00 -4.90 -8.65
N LEU A 44 0.18 -5.38 -9.59
CA LEU A 44 0.10 -6.79 -9.94
C LEU A 44 1.35 -7.28 -10.71
N GLU A 45 1.97 -6.42 -11.50
CA GLU A 45 3.25 -6.71 -12.16
C GLU A 45 4.34 -6.94 -11.11
N ALA A 46 4.47 -6.01 -10.16
CA ALA A 46 5.44 -6.12 -9.06
C ALA A 46 5.21 -7.36 -8.18
N ASP A 47 3.96 -7.72 -7.90
CA ASP A 47 3.63 -8.90 -7.07
C ASP A 47 3.92 -10.24 -7.77
N ARG A 48 3.88 -10.26 -9.11
CA ARG A 48 4.17 -11.45 -9.93
C ARG A 48 5.65 -11.61 -10.26
N ASP A 49 6.42 -10.56 -10.13
CA ASP A 49 7.86 -10.59 -10.40
C ASP A 49 8.60 -11.19 -9.20
N SER A 50 9.18 -12.37 -9.39
CA SER A 50 9.93 -13.08 -8.36
C SER A 50 11.19 -12.32 -7.87
N ASP A 51 11.68 -11.37 -8.65
CA ASP A 51 12.80 -10.52 -8.28
C ASP A 51 12.37 -9.34 -7.37
N VAL A 52 11.08 -9.02 -7.32
CA VAL A 52 10.54 -7.99 -6.44
C VAL A 52 10.18 -8.58 -5.08
N ARG A 53 10.79 -8.04 -4.03
CA ARG A 53 10.61 -8.49 -2.63
C ARG A 53 9.96 -7.46 -1.72
N ALA A 54 9.90 -6.20 -2.16
CA ALA A 54 9.17 -5.12 -1.50
C ALA A 54 8.72 -4.08 -2.53
N ILE A 55 7.59 -3.41 -2.26
CA ILE A 55 7.02 -2.36 -3.12
C ILE A 55 6.97 -1.06 -2.32
N ILE A 56 7.49 0.04 -2.88
CA ILE A 56 7.33 1.39 -2.35
C ILE A 56 6.31 2.12 -3.21
N ILE A 57 5.37 2.84 -2.59
CA ILE A 57 4.45 3.76 -3.25
C ILE A 57 4.69 5.15 -2.71
N THR A 58 4.89 6.11 -3.62
CA THR A 58 5.14 7.52 -3.28
C THR A 58 4.55 8.46 -4.33
N GLY A 59 4.66 9.77 -4.12
CA GLY A 59 4.25 10.78 -5.08
C GLY A 59 5.39 11.72 -5.45
N THR A 60 5.33 12.32 -6.64
CA THR A 60 6.27 13.34 -7.05
C THR A 60 5.92 14.71 -6.44
N GLY A 61 6.92 15.46 -5.99
CA GLY A 61 6.76 16.84 -5.50
C GLY A 61 6.14 16.92 -4.10
N ARG A 62 5.23 17.90 -3.89
CA ARG A 62 4.75 18.32 -2.56
C ARG A 62 3.61 17.47 -2.00
N PHE A 63 2.98 16.64 -2.81
CA PHE A 63 1.81 15.84 -2.41
C PHE A 63 2.08 14.36 -2.66
N PHE A 64 1.56 13.52 -1.77
CA PHE A 64 1.45 12.11 -2.07
C PHE A 64 0.30 11.89 -3.07
N CYS A 65 -0.94 12.19 -2.68
CA CYS A 65 -2.12 12.10 -3.54
C CYS A 65 -3.29 12.87 -2.93
N ALA A 66 -3.84 13.84 -3.65
CA ALA A 66 -4.99 14.63 -3.19
C ALA A 66 -6.37 13.96 -3.45
N GLY A 67 -6.38 12.72 -3.94
CA GLY A 67 -7.59 11.94 -4.20
C GLY A 67 -7.89 11.76 -5.69
N LEU A 68 -9.14 11.41 -6.01
CA LEU A 68 -9.59 11.27 -7.41
C LEU A 68 -9.67 12.63 -8.11
N ASP A 69 -9.37 12.65 -9.41
CA ASP A 69 -9.50 13.86 -10.23
C ASP A 69 -10.98 14.11 -10.59
N LEU A 70 -11.65 14.93 -9.77
CA LEU A 70 -13.07 15.24 -9.92
C LEU A 70 -13.39 16.09 -11.17
N ARG A 71 -12.39 16.68 -11.83
CA ARG A 71 -12.58 17.52 -13.03
C ARG A 71 -12.93 16.68 -14.26
N THR A 72 -12.56 15.41 -14.26
CA THR A 72 -12.85 14.49 -15.38
C THR A 72 -14.30 13.98 -15.39
N GLY A 73 -15.13 14.41 -14.45
CA GLY A 73 -16.59 14.16 -14.43
C GLY A 73 -17.01 12.71 -14.18
N ASN A 74 -16.07 11.83 -13.83
CA ASN A 74 -16.39 10.42 -13.59
C ASN A 74 -15.66 9.87 -12.35
N PRO A 75 -16.20 10.07 -11.15
CA PRO A 75 -15.61 9.55 -9.91
C PRO A 75 -15.64 8.01 -9.81
N GLY A 76 -16.25 7.30 -10.77
CA GLY A 76 -16.37 5.85 -10.81
C GLY A 76 -15.56 5.16 -11.90
N GLY A 77 -14.55 5.83 -12.51
CA GLY A 77 -13.58 5.20 -13.39
C GLY A 77 -14.17 4.55 -14.65
N GLY A 78 -14.47 5.36 -15.66
CA GLY A 78 -14.77 4.87 -17.00
C GLY A 78 -14.52 5.97 -18.03
N THR A 79 -13.53 5.79 -18.91
CA THR A 79 -13.21 6.70 -20.03
C THR A 79 -14.11 6.47 -21.24
N GLY A 80 -15.39 6.16 -21.05
CA GLY A 80 -16.32 5.97 -22.15
C GLY A 80 -17.32 7.09 -22.26
N THR A 81 -17.43 7.69 -23.44
CA THR A 81 -18.52 8.59 -23.87
C THR A 81 -19.90 7.91 -23.86
N GLU A 82 -19.97 6.66 -23.50
CA GLU A 82 -21.20 5.92 -23.26
C GLU A 82 -21.51 5.92 -21.77
N ARG A 83 -22.64 6.53 -21.43
CA ARG A 83 -23.29 6.51 -20.12
C ARG A 83 -23.79 5.09 -19.81
N ARG A 84 -22.89 4.13 -19.73
CA ARG A 84 -23.17 2.85 -19.11
C ARG A 84 -23.11 3.07 -17.60
N VAL A 85 -24.27 3.22 -17.02
CA VAL A 85 -24.43 2.98 -15.58
C VAL A 85 -24.12 1.49 -15.41
N SER A 86 -22.84 1.17 -15.24
CA SER A 86 -22.46 -0.18 -14.81
C SER A 86 -23.00 -0.32 -13.38
N VAL A 87 -24.02 -1.13 -13.22
CA VAL A 87 -24.64 -1.42 -11.93
C VAL A 87 -23.69 -2.25 -11.03
N THR A 88 -22.58 -2.72 -11.59
CA THR A 88 -21.53 -3.48 -10.87
C THR A 88 -20.23 -2.68 -10.87
N LEU A 89 -20.03 -1.89 -9.80
CA LEU A 89 -18.71 -1.40 -9.41
C LEU A 89 -17.91 -2.59 -8.86
N ASP A 90 -17.00 -3.13 -9.67
CA ASP A 90 -16.01 -4.07 -9.13
C ASP A 90 -14.90 -3.32 -8.40
N LEU A 91 -15.14 -3.02 -7.13
CA LEU A 91 -14.16 -2.36 -6.27
C LEU A 91 -12.99 -3.28 -5.88
N ARG A 92 -13.04 -4.58 -6.21
CA ARG A 92 -12.00 -5.56 -5.87
C ARG A 92 -10.71 -5.37 -6.65
N SER A 93 -10.77 -4.71 -7.80
CA SER A 93 -9.63 -4.41 -8.66
C SER A 93 -9.11 -2.97 -8.54
N THR A 94 -9.59 -2.19 -7.56
CA THR A 94 -9.02 -0.85 -7.31
C THR A 94 -7.68 -0.93 -6.58
N PRO A 95 -6.74 0.01 -6.81
CA PRO A 95 -5.42 0.00 -6.18
C PRO A 95 -5.39 -0.24 -4.67
N PRO A 96 -6.21 0.41 -3.82
CA PRO A 96 -6.19 0.15 -2.37
C PRO A 96 -6.61 -1.28 -2.02
N THR A 97 -7.58 -1.86 -2.75
CA THR A 97 -8.04 -3.23 -2.53
C THR A 97 -7.00 -4.24 -3.02
N VAL A 98 -6.35 -3.96 -4.15
CA VAL A 98 -5.26 -4.77 -4.68
C VAL A 98 -4.11 -4.78 -3.68
N LEU A 99 -3.66 -3.61 -3.18
CA LEU A 99 -2.61 -3.50 -2.16
C LEU A 99 -2.85 -4.38 -0.95
N HIS A 100 -4.09 -4.39 -0.44
CA HIS A 100 -4.46 -5.24 0.68
C HIS A 100 -4.32 -6.74 0.36
N ASN A 101 -4.47 -7.14 -0.91
CA ASN A 101 -4.47 -8.54 -1.33
C ASN A 101 -3.13 -9.04 -1.89
N LEU A 102 -2.15 -8.18 -2.14
CA LEU A 102 -0.80 -8.59 -2.56
C LEU A 102 -0.11 -9.43 -1.48
N ASP A 103 0.72 -10.35 -1.90
CA ASP A 103 1.60 -11.10 -0.99
C ASP A 103 2.95 -10.39 -0.79
N THR A 104 3.41 -9.61 -1.77
CA THR A 104 4.61 -8.78 -1.65
C THR A 104 4.37 -7.62 -0.67
N PRO A 105 5.26 -7.39 0.32
CA PRO A 105 5.15 -6.28 1.26
C PRO A 105 5.12 -4.92 0.59
N THR A 106 4.28 -4.02 1.10
CA THR A 106 4.07 -2.69 0.56
C THR A 106 4.37 -1.59 1.58
N ILE A 107 5.13 -0.58 1.18
CA ILE A 107 5.49 0.58 1.98
C ILE A 107 4.92 1.83 1.30
N CYS A 108 4.08 2.57 2.01
CA CYS A 108 3.70 3.91 1.60
C CYS A 108 4.70 4.93 2.15
N ALA A 109 5.41 5.61 1.25
CA ALA A 109 6.22 6.77 1.58
C ALA A 109 5.38 8.04 1.34
N LEU A 110 4.67 8.49 2.38
CA LEU A 110 3.87 9.71 2.36
C LEU A 110 4.79 10.94 2.33
N ASN A 111 5.35 11.22 1.13
CA ASN A 111 6.25 12.36 0.90
C ASN A 111 5.56 13.72 1.05
N GLY A 112 4.24 13.72 1.11
CA GLY A 112 3.39 14.89 1.27
C GLY A 112 1.97 14.49 1.63
N SER A 113 1.07 15.47 1.62
CA SER A 113 -0.31 15.26 2.08
C SER A 113 -1.10 14.28 1.20
N ALA A 114 -1.98 13.52 1.85
CA ALA A 114 -2.93 12.61 1.22
C ALA A 114 -4.36 12.93 1.66
N ALA A 115 -5.32 12.86 0.73
CA ALA A 115 -6.72 13.15 1.02
C ALA A 115 -7.68 12.24 0.26
N GLY A 116 -8.81 11.89 0.88
CA GLY A 116 -9.83 11.05 0.27
C GLY A 116 -9.25 9.74 -0.26
N TYR A 117 -9.40 9.46 -1.55
CA TYR A 117 -8.84 8.26 -2.18
C TYR A 117 -7.33 8.10 -1.97
N GLY A 118 -6.56 9.22 -1.88
CA GLY A 118 -5.14 9.17 -1.54
C GLY A 118 -4.89 8.67 -0.11
N MET A 119 -5.78 8.95 0.83
CA MET A 119 -5.75 8.36 2.17
C MET A 119 -6.03 6.85 2.10
N ASP A 120 -7.06 6.41 1.36
CA ASP A 120 -7.37 4.98 1.20
C ASP A 120 -6.22 4.22 0.53
N LEU A 121 -5.56 4.83 -0.46
CA LEU A 121 -4.38 4.27 -1.10
C LEU A 121 -3.23 4.07 -0.09
N ALA A 122 -2.99 5.06 0.77
CA ALA A 122 -1.99 4.93 1.82
C ALA A 122 -2.36 3.86 2.85
N LEU A 123 -3.64 3.79 3.25
CA LEU A 123 -4.13 2.79 4.21
C LEU A 123 -4.09 1.36 3.65
N GLY A 124 -4.18 1.19 2.33
CA GLY A 124 -4.05 -0.11 1.67
C GLY A 124 -2.65 -0.72 1.74
N CYS A 125 -1.61 0.09 1.95
CA CYS A 125 -0.25 -0.40 2.15
C CYS A 125 -0.07 -1.06 3.53
N ASP A 126 0.89 -1.97 3.67
CA ASP A 126 1.18 -2.64 4.94
C ASP A 126 1.83 -1.66 5.94
N ILE A 127 2.83 -0.92 5.49
CA ILE A 127 3.61 0.01 6.32
C ILE A 127 3.50 1.42 5.73
N ARG A 128 3.35 2.41 6.58
CA ARG A 128 3.31 3.84 6.20
C ARG A 128 4.39 4.60 6.95
N LEU A 129 5.27 5.25 6.18
CA LEU A 129 6.17 6.29 6.68
C LEU A 129 5.61 7.64 6.23
N MET A 130 5.72 8.68 7.04
CA MET A 130 5.11 9.98 6.75
C MET A 130 6.13 11.10 6.94
N ALA A 131 6.18 12.02 5.99
CA ALA A 131 6.93 13.24 6.12
C ALA A 131 6.33 14.13 7.22
N ASP A 132 7.18 14.78 8.01
CA ASP A 132 6.81 15.62 9.15
C ASP A 132 5.89 16.80 8.81
N ASN A 133 5.97 17.27 7.57
CA ASN A 133 5.14 18.36 7.03
C ASN A 133 3.87 17.87 6.30
N ALA A 134 3.67 16.55 6.18
CA ALA A 134 2.52 15.98 5.49
C ALA A 134 1.26 15.98 6.37
N LYS A 135 0.11 15.84 5.70
CA LYS A 135 -1.21 15.80 6.36
C LYS A 135 -2.03 14.65 5.77
N LEU A 136 -2.87 14.06 6.60
CA LEU A 136 -3.82 13.01 6.18
C LEU A 136 -5.25 13.49 6.40
N ALA A 137 -6.10 13.47 5.36
CA ALA A 137 -7.45 13.99 5.44
C ALA A 137 -8.49 12.95 5.00
N ALA A 138 -9.43 12.63 5.91
CA ALA A 138 -10.60 11.79 5.61
C ALA A 138 -11.70 12.62 4.92
N ALA A 139 -11.41 13.15 3.75
CA ALA A 139 -12.20 14.18 3.08
C ALA A 139 -13.46 13.64 2.35
N PHE A 140 -13.98 12.48 2.73
CA PHE A 140 -15.10 11.79 2.05
C PHE A 140 -16.46 12.41 2.41
N THR A 141 -16.81 12.43 3.69
CA THR A 141 -18.14 12.87 4.17
C THR A 141 -18.43 14.33 3.85
N ALA A 142 -17.41 15.19 3.84
CA ALA A 142 -17.54 16.58 3.40
C ALA A 142 -17.91 16.71 1.89
N ARG A 143 -17.85 15.63 1.13
CA ARG A 143 -18.22 15.53 -0.29
C ARG A 143 -19.44 14.65 -0.52
N GLY A 144 -20.11 14.20 0.56
CA GLY A 144 -21.30 13.35 0.50
C GLY A 144 -21.03 11.91 0.05
N ILE A 145 -19.78 11.43 0.17
CA ILE A 145 -19.38 10.06 -0.17
C ILE A 145 -18.78 9.34 1.03
N VAL A 146 -18.64 8.02 0.91
CA VAL A 146 -17.99 7.16 1.91
C VAL A 146 -16.58 6.81 1.44
N PRO A 147 -15.66 6.40 2.35
CA PRO A 147 -14.41 5.74 1.95
C PRO A 147 -14.72 4.42 1.23
N GLU A 148 -14.69 4.46 -0.11
CA GLU A 148 -15.20 3.38 -0.97
C GLU A 148 -14.19 2.26 -1.20
N SER A 149 -12.91 2.50 -0.93
CA SER A 149 -11.81 1.57 -1.28
C SER A 149 -11.23 0.84 -0.07
N GLY A 150 -12.06 0.53 0.92
CA GLY A 150 -11.68 -0.25 2.10
C GLY A 150 -11.35 0.58 3.34
N GLY A 151 -11.30 1.91 3.26
CA GLY A 151 -11.00 2.78 4.40
C GLY A 151 -11.93 2.58 5.59
N THR A 152 -13.22 2.33 5.36
CA THR A 152 -14.20 2.04 6.42
C THR A 152 -13.94 0.70 7.12
N TRP A 153 -13.25 -0.23 6.49
CA TRP A 153 -12.88 -1.53 7.07
C TRP A 153 -11.51 -1.48 7.76
N ILE A 154 -10.53 -0.85 7.11
CA ILE A 154 -9.14 -0.80 7.59
C ILE A 154 -8.99 0.16 8.77
N LEU A 155 -9.56 1.38 8.67
CA LEU A 155 -9.32 2.45 9.65
C LEU A 155 -9.74 2.07 11.07
N PRO A 156 -10.97 1.51 11.32
CA PRO A 156 -11.36 1.08 12.67
C PRO A 156 -10.47 -0.02 13.24
N ARG A 157 -9.85 -0.85 12.38
CA ARG A 157 -8.91 -1.90 12.80
C ARG A 157 -7.53 -1.35 13.17
N LEU A 158 -7.12 -0.26 12.56
CA LEU A 158 -5.84 0.40 12.88
C LEU A 158 -5.93 1.23 14.17
N ILE A 159 -6.99 2.05 14.33
CA ILE A 159 -7.05 3.06 15.40
C ILE A 159 -8.23 2.92 16.37
N GLY A 160 -8.99 1.84 16.21
CA GLY A 160 -10.20 1.59 16.99
C GLY A 160 -11.41 2.39 16.51
N TRP A 161 -12.61 1.91 16.86
CA TRP A 161 -13.89 2.45 16.36
C TRP A 161 -14.06 3.95 16.64
N SER A 162 -13.89 4.38 17.89
CA SER A 162 -14.20 5.76 18.29
C SER A 162 -13.38 6.79 17.52
N LYS A 163 -12.08 6.56 17.36
CA LYS A 163 -11.19 7.47 16.64
C LYS A 163 -11.41 7.43 15.13
N ALA A 164 -11.69 6.26 14.58
CA ALA A 164 -12.06 6.10 13.18
C ALA A 164 -13.39 6.81 12.86
N ALA A 165 -14.39 6.64 13.71
CA ALA A 165 -15.69 7.31 13.59
C ALA A 165 -15.54 8.84 13.65
N GLU A 166 -14.81 9.37 14.63
CA GLU A 166 -14.52 10.80 14.72
C GLU A 166 -13.88 11.31 13.43
N LEU A 167 -12.83 10.64 12.96
CA LEU A 167 -12.11 11.06 11.75
C LEU A 167 -12.99 11.03 10.50
N ILE A 168 -13.72 9.94 10.27
CA ILE A 168 -14.59 9.78 9.09
C ILE A 168 -15.79 10.74 9.16
N PHE A 169 -16.47 10.84 10.32
CA PHE A 169 -17.69 11.62 10.42
C PHE A 169 -17.45 13.14 10.35
N THR A 170 -16.32 13.60 10.89
CA THR A 170 -15.95 15.02 10.82
C THR A 170 -15.23 15.38 9.53
N GLY A 171 -14.66 14.40 8.82
CA GLY A 171 -13.84 14.64 7.63
C GLY A 171 -12.58 15.45 7.90
N ARG A 172 -12.13 15.51 9.17
CA ARG A 172 -11.02 16.37 9.58
C ARG A 172 -9.69 15.93 9.02
N THR A 173 -8.72 16.82 9.10
CA THR A 173 -7.34 16.60 8.71
C THR A 173 -6.48 16.33 9.94
N LEU A 174 -5.59 15.35 9.84
CA LEU A 174 -4.58 15.00 10.83
C LEU A 174 -3.21 15.53 10.43
N LEU A 175 -2.44 15.99 11.39
CA LEU A 175 -1.01 16.30 11.24
C LEU A 175 -0.18 15.02 11.44
N ALA A 176 1.09 15.07 11.04
CA ALA A 176 1.98 13.90 11.05
C ALA A 176 2.16 13.30 12.45
N ASP A 177 2.39 14.14 13.45
CA ASP A 177 2.53 13.73 14.86
C ASP A 177 1.26 13.06 15.42
N GLU A 178 0.10 13.53 15.00
CA GLU A 178 -1.17 12.90 15.38
C GLU A 178 -1.36 11.56 14.67
N CYS A 179 -0.97 11.45 13.40
CA CYS A 179 -1.01 10.18 12.67
C CYS A 179 -0.13 9.12 13.33
N GLU A 180 1.07 9.47 13.77
CA GLU A 180 1.97 8.57 14.49
C GLU A 180 1.41 8.15 15.85
N ARG A 181 0.95 9.12 16.66
CA ARG A 181 0.33 8.85 17.97
C ARG A 181 -0.91 7.96 17.89
N LEU A 182 -1.68 8.05 16.81
CA LEU A 182 -2.84 7.22 16.56
C LEU A 182 -2.49 5.83 16.01
N GLY A 183 -1.26 5.59 15.56
CA GLY A 183 -0.86 4.35 14.91
C GLY A 183 -1.27 4.25 13.44
N LEU A 184 -1.65 5.37 12.81
CA LEU A 184 -1.93 5.41 11.37
C LEU A 184 -0.68 5.29 10.53
N VAL A 185 0.46 5.75 11.03
CA VAL A 185 1.77 5.61 10.43
C VAL A 185 2.73 4.99 11.41
N SER A 186 3.69 4.22 10.90
CA SER A 186 4.68 3.52 11.71
C SER A 186 5.76 4.48 12.24
N ARG A 187 6.01 5.55 11.50
CA ARG A 187 7.09 6.50 11.81
C ARG A 187 6.91 7.80 11.03
N VAL A 188 7.16 8.92 11.69
CA VAL A 188 7.32 10.24 11.06
C VAL A 188 8.82 10.51 10.89
N VAL A 189 9.20 11.05 9.74
CA VAL A 189 10.59 11.38 9.38
C VAL A 189 10.65 12.76 8.72
N PRO A 190 11.81 13.45 8.70
CA PRO A 190 11.96 14.68 7.95
C PRO A 190 11.59 14.52 6.47
N ALA A 191 10.93 15.52 5.89
CA ALA A 191 10.40 15.46 4.54
C ALA A 191 11.47 15.21 3.46
N ASP A 192 12.68 15.68 3.66
CA ASP A 192 13.81 15.50 2.76
C ASP A 192 14.45 14.10 2.84
N THR A 193 14.14 13.31 3.87
CA THR A 193 14.68 11.96 4.08
C THR A 193 13.67 10.83 3.88
N ILE A 194 12.41 11.15 3.56
CA ILE A 194 11.33 10.14 3.46
C ILE A 194 11.63 9.06 2.41
N GLY A 195 12.21 9.42 1.27
CA GLY A 195 12.59 8.49 0.22
C GLY A 195 13.67 7.52 0.70
N ASP A 196 14.72 8.04 1.32
CA ASP A 196 15.83 7.24 1.85
C ASP A 196 15.34 6.31 2.98
N ALA A 197 14.48 6.80 3.87
CA ALA A 197 13.91 6.02 4.96
C ALA A 197 13.04 4.87 4.44
N ALA A 198 12.22 5.11 3.41
CA ALA A 198 11.40 4.08 2.78
C ALA A 198 12.27 3.05 2.05
N ARG A 199 13.30 3.52 1.32
CA ARG A 199 14.25 2.66 0.63
C ARG A 199 15.02 1.76 1.62
N ALA A 200 15.52 2.32 2.70
CA ALA A 200 16.24 1.56 3.74
C ALA A 200 15.37 0.45 4.34
N LEU A 201 14.10 0.76 4.67
CA LEU A 201 13.15 -0.24 5.18
C LEU A 201 12.83 -1.31 4.14
N ALA A 202 12.64 -0.92 2.87
CA ALA A 202 12.39 -1.87 1.78
C ALA A 202 13.55 -2.83 1.57
N LEU A 203 14.80 -2.35 1.64
CA LEU A 203 16.01 -3.16 1.54
C LEU A 203 16.17 -4.11 2.74
N GLU A 204 15.78 -3.67 3.94
CA GLU A 204 15.76 -4.53 5.12
C GLU A 204 14.78 -5.70 4.94
N ILE A 205 13.57 -5.42 4.43
CA ILE A 205 12.57 -6.44 4.10
C ILE A 205 13.06 -7.34 2.96
N ALA A 206 13.59 -6.76 1.88
CA ALA A 206 14.08 -7.51 0.72
C ALA A 206 15.28 -8.42 1.06
N GLY A 207 15.99 -8.13 2.14
CA GLY A 207 17.06 -8.96 2.69
C GLY A 207 16.59 -10.18 3.46
N GLN A 208 15.29 -10.35 3.74
CA GLN A 208 14.72 -11.52 4.39
C GLN A 208 14.33 -12.59 3.35
N ALA A 209 14.05 -13.82 3.82
CA ALA A 209 13.57 -14.92 2.96
C ALA A 209 12.20 -14.56 2.34
N PRO A 210 12.09 -14.29 1.05
CA PRO A 210 10.91 -13.65 0.45
C PRO A 210 9.65 -14.53 0.58
N LEU A 211 9.75 -15.84 0.40
CA LEU A 211 8.61 -16.74 0.57
C LEU A 211 8.08 -16.76 2.01
N ALA A 212 8.96 -16.62 3.01
CA ALA A 212 8.55 -16.55 4.41
C ALA A 212 7.88 -15.22 4.72
N VAL A 213 8.38 -14.10 4.19
CA VAL A 213 7.77 -12.77 4.33
C VAL A 213 6.39 -12.73 3.68
N GLN A 214 6.24 -13.20 2.44
CA GLN A 214 4.96 -13.27 1.73
C GLN A 214 3.95 -14.15 2.46
N SER A 215 4.38 -15.32 2.92
CA SER A 215 3.54 -16.22 3.70
C SER A 215 3.09 -15.58 5.02
N SER A 216 3.99 -14.88 5.71
CA SER A 216 3.66 -14.16 6.95
C SER A 216 2.61 -13.07 6.70
N LYS A 217 2.76 -12.25 5.65
CA LYS A 217 1.76 -11.24 5.26
C LYS A 217 0.40 -11.89 4.99
N ARG A 218 0.38 -12.97 4.20
CA ARG A 218 -0.86 -13.71 3.89
C ARG A 218 -1.53 -14.23 5.16
N MET A 219 -0.78 -14.83 6.06
CA MET A 219 -1.31 -15.35 7.32
C MET A 219 -1.82 -14.22 8.23
N MET A 220 -1.08 -13.13 8.39
CA MET A 220 -1.56 -11.95 9.15
C MET A 220 -2.89 -11.42 8.60
N ARG A 221 -3.03 -11.33 7.27
CA ARG A 221 -4.27 -10.89 6.61
C ARG A 221 -5.44 -11.86 6.86
N MET A 222 -5.21 -13.17 6.73
CA MET A 222 -6.22 -14.18 7.00
C MET A 222 -6.66 -14.16 8.47
N GLY A 223 -5.72 -14.06 9.40
CA GLY A 223 -5.97 -14.01 10.83
C GLY A 223 -6.85 -12.86 11.31
N MET A 224 -7.02 -11.81 10.49
CA MET A 224 -7.97 -10.73 10.82
C MET A 224 -9.45 -11.18 10.80
N ASN A 225 -9.76 -12.35 10.22
CA ASN A 225 -11.14 -12.83 10.02
C ASN A 225 -11.34 -14.27 10.51
N GLU A 226 -10.35 -14.88 11.12
CA GLU A 226 -10.38 -16.27 11.58
C GLU A 226 -10.40 -16.36 13.11
N THR A 227 -10.83 -17.51 13.65
CA THR A 227 -10.60 -17.84 15.06
C THR A 227 -9.12 -18.15 15.30
N PHE A 228 -8.63 -18.01 16.53
CA PHE A 228 -7.23 -18.29 16.84
C PHE A 228 -6.83 -19.73 16.50
N ASP A 229 -7.68 -20.71 16.85
CA ASP A 229 -7.40 -22.12 16.63
C ASP A 229 -7.34 -22.49 15.14
N ASP A 230 -8.30 -22.00 14.34
CA ASP A 230 -8.29 -22.17 12.88
C ASP A 230 -7.04 -21.51 12.27
N HIS A 231 -6.72 -20.30 12.72
CA HIS A 231 -5.58 -19.56 12.23
C HIS A 231 -4.24 -20.28 12.48
N VAL A 232 -4.02 -20.78 13.70
CA VAL A 232 -2.81 -21.55 14.04
C VAL A 232 -2.69 -22.80 13.17
N HIS A 233 -3.80 -23.48 12.88
CA HIS A 233 -3.80 -24.61 11.96
C HIS A 233 -3.40 -24.20 10.53
N HIS A 234 -3.96 -23.11 10.01
CA HIS A 234 -3.59 -22.58 8.68
C HIS A 234 -2.13 -22.15 8.62
N VAL A 235 -1.61 -21.49 9.67
CA VAL A 235 -0.18 -21.14 9.78
C VAL A 235 0.69 -22.39 9.70
N PHE A 236 0.31 -23.48 10.40
CA PHE A 236 1.06 -24.73 10.34
C PHE A 236 1.08 -25.31 8.92
N LEU A 237 -0.05 -25.34 8.22
CA LEU A 237 -0.11 -25.81 6.84
C LEU A 237 0.75 -24.94 5.89
N GLN A 238 0.79 -23.63 6.13
CA GLN A 238 1.62 -22.71 5.34
C GLN A 238 3.12 -22.85 5.64
N LEU A 239 3.48 -23.30 6.84
CA LEU A 239 4.86 -23.52 7.28
C LEU A 239 5.49 -24.75 6.60
N LEU A 240 4.71 -25.83 6.39
CA LEU A 240 5.22 -27.10 5.87
C LEU A 240 5.99 -26.96 4.54
N PRO A 241 5.49 -26.26 3.51
CA PRO A 241 6.25 -26.07 2.27
C PRO A 241 7.51 -25.22 2.48
N LEU A 242 7.52 -24.26 3.41
CA LEU A 242 8.68 -23.43 3.67
C LEU A 242 9.88 -24.23 4.17
N PHE A 243 9.67 -25.31 4.93
CA PHE A 243 10.74 -26.21 5.37
C PHE A 243 11.46 -26.92 4.21
N GLN A 244 10.85 -26.99 3.03
CA GLN A 244 11.45 -27.63 1.85
C GLN A 244 12.28 -26.65 1.01
N THR A 245 12.23 -25.34 1.28
CA THR A 245 12.90 -24.32 0.50
C THR A 245 14.41 -24.29 0.69
N GLU A 246 15.15 -23.80 -0.32
CA GLU A 246 16.56 -23.48 -0.19
C GLU A 246 16.79 -22.40 0.87
N ASP A 247 15.88 -21.42 0.93
CA ASP A 247 15.96 -20.29 1.86
C ASP A 247 15.85 -20.74 3.32
N PHE A 248 15.04 -21.76 3.63
CA PHE A 248 15.03 -22.35 4.97
C PHE A 248 16.39 -22.94 5.35
N ARG A 249 17.01 -23.70 4.43
CA ARG A 249 18.34 -24.30 4.65
C ARG A 249 19.40 -23.21 4.80
N GLU A 250 19.36 -22.20 3.97
CA GLU A 250 20.27 -21.05 4.04
C GLU A 250 20.10 -20.28 5.35
N GLY A 251 18.88 -20.04 5.79
CA GLY A 251 18.59 -19.37 7.06
C GLY A 251 19.19 -20.13 8.25
N MET A 252 19.05 -21.46 8.28
CA MET A 252 19.66 -22.30 9.31
C MET A 252 21.19 -22.30 9.22
N ALA A 253 21.75 -22.46 8.01
CA ALA A 253 23.20 -22.50 7.80
C ALA A 253 23.86 -21.17 8.16
N SER A 254 23.32 -20.05 7.71
CA SER A 254 23.84 -18.71 7.99
C SER A 254 23.83 -18.38 9.49
N PHE A 255 22.76 -18.76 10.19
CA PHE A 255 22.65 -18.60 11.65
C PHE A 255 23.75 -19.38 12.38
N MET A 256 23.94 -20.66 12.05
CA MET A 256 24.98 -21.51 12.67
C MET A 256 26.39 -21.02 12.36
N GLN A 257 26.60 -20.46 11.16
CA GLN A 257 27.90 -19.94 10.69
C GLN A 257 28.13 -18.47 11.08
N LYS A 258 27.17 -17.81 11.72
CA LYS A 258 27.22 -16.38 12.12
C LYS A 258 27.56 -15.44 10.95
N ARG A 259 27.01 -15.68 9.77
CA ARG A 259 27.17 -14.87 8.56
C ARG A 259 25.82 -14.32 8.10
N LYS A 260 25.83 -13.32 7.23
CA LYS A 260 24.63 -12.85 6.55
C LYS A 260 24.05 -13.94 5.65
N ALA A 261 22.73 -14.12 5.65
CA ALA A 261 22.04 -15.02 4.76
C ALA A 261 21.96 -14.44 3.33
N GLU A 262 21.93 -15.33 2.33
CA GLU A 262 21.74 -14.99 0.92
C GLU A 262 20.51 -15.72 0.37
N PHE A 263 19.34 -15.13 0.60
CA PHE A 263 18.06 -15.72 0.21
C PHE A 263 17.79 -15.57 -1.30
N LYS A 264 17.20 -16.61 -1.90
CA LYS A 264 16.95 -16.72 -3.34
C LYS A 264 15.47 -16.80 -3.71
N GLY A 265 14.57 -16.91 -2.74
CA GLY A 265 13.14 -17.04 -2.99
C GLY A 265 12.68 -18.41 -3.48
N ARG A 266 13.34 -19.47 -3.14
CA ARG A 266 13.04 -20.83 -3.60
C ARG A 266 13.43 -21.91 -2.61
#